data_f6e423afc04f99d2f68b94a2f0c7b4a2
#
_entry.id   f6e423afc04f99d2f68b94a2f0c7b4a2
#
_cell.length_a   1.000
_cell.length_b   1.000
_cell.length_c   1.000
_cell.angle_alpha   90.00
_cell.angle_beta   90.00
_cell.angle_gamma   90.00
#
_symmetry.space_group_name_H-M   'P 1'
#
loop_
_entity.id
_entity.type
_entity.pdbx_description
1 polymer ?
#
loop_
_entity_poly.entity_id
_entity_poly.type
_entity_poly.pdbx_seq_one_letter_code
_entity_poly.pdbx_strand_id
1 'polypeptide(L)'
;MMADGFANLAGVAAPYVVTEADRAAIAAAISESEIVELALTLGNIPAPSGKELEVANYVYDWMAREGFSPRKVGATPERPNVIGTHGGKGVGKNLLFTAHLDTEAPTWNPDLDAYKYSPATLANPEWEKCWLEDGKLYGYPIANDRGPMACFLIAAKALKAAGYELAGKMYLTACPGEIGPEPIEEHRGVAYMGKDIGAHYLFHHGGVAPDYAIAAEGCDFGLTWVGCGYAVFKITVWGEGVFTPLLTHPATAAEHPNPLYKIGKLTEAIHAWSGEWEKASLYESPGGVAQPKSQLASIRGGIPYAFGAGTERVNLYLEVGLNPRQRVADIQHSLETMVRGTGMSGVEIEPVVVRHGFEADAAEVAPLVGAVDVATQLSLGHPVARAASVYSSMWRDHNVFNMHRIPAITTGFARWRPTPKDLVDSALVYALTALAVCGRAETADAENRAPPVYGDNPFGGE
;
A
#
# COMPACT_ATOMS: atom_id res chain seq x y z
N MET A 1 20.99 -12.74 -16.40
CA MET A 1 21.71 -11.75 -15.60
C MET A 1 20.73 -11.13 -14.63
N MET A 2 20.27 -11.85 -13.59
CA MET A 2 19.37 -11.37 -12.54
C MET A 2 19.61 -12.09 -11.20
N ALA A 3 20.85 -12.47 -10.88
CA ALA A 3 21.19 -13.18 -9.64
C ALA A 3 21.95 -12.35 -8.60
N ASP A 4 22.28 -11.08 -8.89
CA ASP A 4 23.19 -10.29 -8.04
C ASP A 4 22.50 -9.21 -7.18
N GLY A 5 21.18 -9.36 -6.93
CA GLY A 5 20.35 -8.29 -6.37
C GLY A 5 20.80 -7.71 -5.03
N PHE A 6 21.23 -8.53 -4.09
CA PHE A 6 21.53 -8.11 -2.72
C PHE A 6 22.88 -8.62 -2.18
N ALA A 7 23.72 -9.24 -3.01
CA ALA A 7 25.00 -9.83 -2.58
C ALA A 7 25.94 -8.83 -1.87
N ASN A 8 25.84 -7.54 -2.15
CA ASN A 8 26.65 -6.50 -1.51
C ASN A 8 26.08 -5.99 -0.18
N LEU A 9 24.88 -6.41 0.21
CA LEU A 9 24.25 -6.09 1.50
C LEU A 9 24.37 -7.25 2.50
N ALA A 10 24.81 -8.41 2.05
CA ALA A 10 25.04 -9.60 2.88
C ALA A 10 26.26 -9.42 3.76
N GLY A 11 26.10 -8.81 4.93
CA GLY A 11 27.22 -8.65 5.88
C GLY A 11 26.82 -7.97 7.19
N VAL A 12 25.64 -7.41 7.28
CA VAL A 12 25.15 -6.84 8.55
C VAL A 12 24.34 -7.91 9.27
N ALA A 13 24.94 -8.53 10.30
CA ALA A 13 24.29 -9.59 11.06
C ALA A 13 22.99 -9.08 11.70
N ALA A 14 21.91 -9.81 11.50
CA ALA A 14 20.68 -9.65 12.28
C ALA A 14 20.99 -9.87 13.79
N PRO A 15 20.26 -9.22 14.70
CA PRO A 15 20.48 -9.34 16.14
C PRO A 15 20.45 -10.79 16.67
N TYR A 16 19.70 -11.67 16.01
CA TYR A 16 19.60 -13.09 16.33
C TYR A 16 19.87 -13.95 15.08
N VAL A 17 20.69 -14.97 15.23
CA VAL A 17 21.00 -15.92 14.16
C VAL A 17 19.96 -17.04 14.19
N VAL A 18 18.99 -16.98 13.29
CA VAL A 18 18.00 -18.05 13.12
C VAL A 18 18.63 -19.30 12.53
N THR A 19 18.20 -20.47 12.99
CA THR A 19 18.76 -21.78 12.64
C THR A 19 17.73 -22.68 12.01
N GLU A 20 18.19 -23.83 11.45
CA GLU A 20 17.29 -24.88 10.95
C GLU A 20 16.42 -25.48 12.07
N ALA A 21 16.88 -25.49 13.31
CA ALA A 21 16.09 -25.93 14.45
C ALA A 21 14.93 -24.94 14.74
N ASP A 22 15.19 -23.63 14.66
CA ASP A 22 14.14 -22.61 14.78
C ASP A 22 13.11 -22.75 13.65
N ARG A 23 13.60 -22.91 12.41
CA ARG A 23 12.72 -23.15 11.24
C ARG A 23 11.82 -24.34 11.47
N ALA A 24 12.38 -25.49 11.87
CA ALA A 24 11.62 -26.72 12.08
C ALA A 24 10.57 -26.57 13.20
N ALA A 25 10.93 -25.92 14.32
CA ALA A 25 10.02 -25.69 15.43
C ALA A 25 8.85 -24.77 15.05
N ILE A 26 9.12 -23.68 14.33
CA ILE A 26 8.12 -22.72 13.89
C ILE A 26 7.23 -23.34 12.80
N ALA A 27 7.81 -24.04 11.82
CA ALA A 27 7.06 -24.71 10.76
C ALA A 27 6.08 -25.73 11.32
N ALA A 28 6.46 -26.50 12.37
CA ALA A 28 5.58 -27.45 13.03
C ALA A 28 4.38 -26.80 13.74
N ALA A 29 4.46 -25.51 14.03
CA ALA A 29 3.40 -24.72 14.66
C ALA A 29 2.49 -23.99 13.65
N ILE A 30 2.79 -24.02 12.35
CA ILE A 30 1.96 -23.44 11.29
C ILE A 30 1.00 -24.52 10.76
N SER A 31 -0.31 -24.27 10.83
CA SER A 31 -1.33 -25.11 10.22
C SER A 31 -1.76 -24.55 8.86
N GLU A 32 -1.57 -25.33 7.79
CA GLU A 32 -2.03 -24.96 6.45
C GLU A 32 -3.53 -24.71 6.40
N SER A 33 -4.32 -25.57 7.03
CA SER A 33 -5.78 -25.42 7.05
C SER A 33 -6.20 -24.13 7.78
N GLU A 34 -5.54 -23.78 8.87
CA GLU A 34 -5.86 -22.58 9.65
C GLU A 34 -5.52 -21.30 8.89
N ILE A 35 -4.34 -21.22 8.26
CA ILE A 35 -3.95 -20.03 7.50
C ILE A 35 -4.84 -19.80 6.27
N VAL A 36 -5.23 -20.89 5.58
CA VAL A 36 -6.17 -20.83 4.45
C VAL A 36 -7.55 -20.37 4.92
N GLU A 37 -8.07 -20.95 6.02
CA GLU A 37 -9.35 -20.56 6.60
C GLU A 37 -9.34 -19.06 7.01
N LEU A 38 -8.27 -18.60 7.67
CA LEU A 38 -8.14 -17.21 8.07
C LEU A 38 -8.07 -16.27 6.85
N ALA A 39 -7.29 -16.61 5.83
CA ALA A 39 -7.17 -15.81 4.60
C ALA A 39 -8.52 -15.73 3.85
N LEU A 40 -9.23 -16.86 3.71
CA LEU A 40 -10.55 -16.89 3.07
C LEU A 40 -11.61 -16.14 3.88
N THR A 41 -11.58 -16.26 5.21
CA THR A 41 -12.50 -15.51 6.07
C THR A 41 -12.28 -14.01 5.95
N LEU A 42 -11.03 -13.56 6.05
CA LEU A 42 -10.66 -12.15 5.87
C LEU A 42 -11.04 -11.65 4.47
N GLY A 43 -10.76 -12.45 3.43
CA GLY A 43 -11.04 -12.09 2.04
C GLY A 43 -12.54 -12.00 1.71
N ASN A 44 -13.38 -12.73 2.43
CA ASN A 44 -14.83 -12.73 2.24
C ASN A 44 -15.60 -11.71 3.11
N ILE A 45 -14.93 -10.94 3.98
CA ILE A 45 -15.55 -9.81 4.66
C ILE A 45 -15.46 -8.60 3.73
N PRO A 46 -16.58 -8.10 3.17
CA PRO A 46 -16.57 -6.96 2.27
C PRO A 46 -16.04 -5.71 2.99
N ALA A 47 -15.03 -5.09 2.43
CA ALA A 47 -14.47 -3.87 2.98
C ALA A 47 -13.94 -2.94 1.89
N PRO A 48 -14.80 -2.46 0.97
CA PRO A 48 -14.39 -1.37 0.10
C PRO A 48 -13.97 -0.17 0.93
N SER A 49 -13.05 0.64 0.41
CA SER A 49 -12.54 1.81 1.12
C SER A 49 -13.68 2.67 1.67
N GLY A 50 -13.58 3.03 2.94
CA GLY A 50 -14.64 3.71 3.70
C GLY A 50 -15.58 2.78 4.48
N LYS A 51 -15.48 1.45 4.32
CA LYS A 51 -16.33 0.45 5.00
C LYS A 51 -15.52 -0.65 5.68
N GLU A 52 -14.36 -0.30 6.22
CA GLU A 52 -13.40 -1.27 6.78
C GLU A 52 -13.76 -1.75 8.21
N LEU A 53 -14.78 -1.21 8.85
CA LEU A 53 -15.08 -1.47 10.27
C LEU A 53 -15.31 -2.95 10.58
N GLU A 54 -16.04 -3.67 9.75
CA GLU A 54 -16.39 -5.07 9.99
C GLU A 54 -15.14 -5.96 10.02
N VAL A 55 -14.28 -5.82 9.03
CA VAL A 55 -13.03 -6.57 8.99
C VAL A 55 -12.05 -6.13 10.08
N ALA A 56 -12.01 -4.84 10.43
CA ALA A 56 -11.22 -4.33 11.55
C ALA A 56 -11.67 -4.95 12.88
N ASN A 57 -12.99 -5.12 13.08
CA ASN A 57 -13.54 -5.80 14.24
C ASN A 57 -13.12 -7.28 14.26
N TYR A 58 -13.22 -7.97 13.12
CA TYR A 58 -12.80 -9.36 13.03
C TYR A 58 -11.32 -9.55 13.37
N VAL A 59 -10.42 -8.72 12.79
CA VAL A 59 -8.98 -8.77 13.09
C VAL A 59 -8.71 -8.48 14.56
N TYR A 60 -9.38 -7.49 15.13
CA TYR A 60 -9.28 -7.17 16.56
C TYR A 60 -9.67 -8.38 17.43
N ASP A 61 -10.82 -9.00 17.17
CA ASP A 61 -11.34 -10.12 17.94
C ASP A 61 -10.45 -11.36 17.78
N TRP A 62 -9.91 -11.59 16.57
CA TRP A 62 -8.95 -12.66 16.34
C TRP A 62 -7.67 -12.46 17.18
N MET A 63 -7.08 -11.25 17.11
CA MET A 63 -5.89 -10.91 17.90
C MET A 63 -6.15 -11.03 19.41
N ALA A 64 -7.33 -10.65 19.88
CA ALA A 64 -7.71 -10.76 21.28
C ALA A 64 -7.78 -12.24 21.73
N ARG A 65 -8.41 -13.11 20.94
CA ARG A 65 -8.46 -14.56 21.22
C ARG A 65 -7.08 -15.21 21.27
N GLU A 66 -6.20 -14.78 20.37
CA GLU A 66 -4.82 -15.29 20.34
C GLU A 66 -3.89 -14.62 21.38
N GLY A 67 -4.39 -13.61 22.12
CA GLY A 67 -3.67 -12.98 23.22
C GLY A 67 -2.59 -11.96 22.79
N PHE A 68 -2.83 -11.25 21.67
CA PHE A 68 -1.94 -10.20 21.17
C PHE A 68 -2.29 -8.79 21.66
N SER A 69 -3.15 -8.67 22.68
CA SER A 69 -3.53 -7.40 23.33
C SER A 69 -3.88 -6.29 22.33
N PRO A 70 -4.88 -6.49 21.46
CA PRO A 70 -5.18 -5.55 20.40
C PRO A 70 -5.80 -4.26 20.90
N ARG A 71 -5.58 -3.17 20.16
CA ARG A 71 -6.27 -1.89 20.31
C ARG A 71 -6.64 -1.33 18.93
N LYS A 72 -7.64 -0.45 18.94
CA LYS A 72 -8.06 0.30 17.76
C LYS A 72 -7.66 1.76 17.91
N VAL A 73 -7.20 2.37 16.81
CA VAL A 73 -6.92 3.80 16.71
C VAL A 73 -7.30 4.29 15.32
N GLY A 74 -8.07 5.35 15.23
CA GLY A 74 -8.52 5.86 13.93
C GLY A 74 -8.89 7.33 14.00
N ALA A 75 -8.89 7.99 12.84
CA ALA A 75 -9.41 9.35 12.70
C ALA A 75 -10.91 9.40 13.02
N THR A 76 -11.63 8.31 12.77
CA THR A 76 -13.00 8.07 13.23
C THR A 76 -13.16 6.64 13.73
N PRO A 77 -14.18 6.37 14.56
CA PRO A 77 -14.48 5.02 15.04
C PRO A 77 -14.82 4.01 13.92
N GLU A 78 -15.32 4.50 12.79
CA GLU A 78 -15.77 3.68 11.66
C GLU A 78 -14.61 3.19 10.78
N ARG A 79 -13.46 3.87 10.85
CA ARG A 79 -12.27 3.54 10.05
C ARG A 79 -11.01 3.39 10.92
N PRO A 80 -10.99 2.42 11.85
CA PRO A 80 -9.87 2.24 12.75
C PRO A 80 -8.74 1.46 12.13
N ASN A 81 -7.51 1.82 12.49
CA ASN A 81 -6.37 0.91 12.45
C ASN A 81 -6.47 -0.08 13.61
N VAL A 82 -6.05 -1.31 13.41
CA VAL A 82 -5.94 -2.34 14.45
C VAL A 82 -4.47 -2.61 14.73
N ILE A 83 -4.09 -2.65 16.00
CA ILE A 83 -2.70 -2.84 16.43
C ILE A 83 -2.66 -3.93 17.50
N GLY A 84 -2.03 -5.07 17.19
CA GLY A 84 -1.68 -6.10 18.15
C GLY A 84 -0.18 -6.14 18.41
N THR A 85 0.26 -6.85 19.45
CA THR A 85 1.68 -6.98 19.78
C THR A 85 2.03 -8.37 20.28
N HIS A 86 3.22 -8.85 19.89
CA HIS A 86 3.86 -10.03 20.45
C HIS A 86 5.30 -9.69 20.90
N GLY A 87 5.76 -10.26 22.02
CA GLY A 87 7.12 -10.02 22.53
C GLY A 87 7.28 -8.74 23.36
N GLY A 88 8.44 -8.10 23.28
CA GLY A 88 8.81 -6.93 24.11
C GLY A 88 9.21 -7.34 25.53
N LYS A 89 9.78 -8.53 25.70
CA LYS A 89 10.17 -9.12 26.99
C LYS A 89 11.63 -8.84 27.37
N GLY A 90 12.38 -8.21 26.48
CA GLY A 90 13.81 -7.89 26.67
C GLY A 90 14.20 -6.60 25.98
N VAL A 91 15.49 -6.45 25.72
CA VAL A 91 16.05 -5.37 24.90
C VAL A 91 16.31 -5.93 23.50
N GLY A 92 15.50 -5.53 22.53
CA GLY A 92 15.59 -5.97 21.13
C GLY A 92 15.02 -4.93 20.20
N LYS A 93 15.25 -5.11 18.90
CA LYS A 93 14.68 -4.27 17.84
C LYS A 93 13.20 -4.56 17.66
N ASN A 94 12.43 -3.53 17.39
CA ASN A 94 11.00 -3.65 17.13
C ASN A 94 10.75 -3.78 15.61
N LEU A 95 9.93 -4.75 15.22
CA LEU A 95 9.50 -4.96 13.84
C LEU A 95 8.00 -4.76 13.72
N LEU A 96 7.56 -3.96 12.76
CA LEU A 96 6.15 -3.75 12.46
C LEU A 96 5.79 -4.42 11.15
N PHE A 97 4.75 -5.25 11.18
CA PHE A 97 4.05 -5.72 9.98
C PHE A 97 2.78 -4.91 9.77
N THR A 98 2.55 -4.48 8.53
CA THR A 98 1.31 -3.83 8.13
C THR A 98 0.74 -4.47 6.87
N ALA A 99 -0.57 -4.54 6.79
CA ALA A 99 -1.35 -4.84 5.60
C ALA A 99 -2.65 -4.04 5.64
N HIS A 100 -3.23 -3.77 4.48
CA HIS A 100 -4.42 -2.94 4.46
C HIS A 100 -5.74 -3.72 4.58
N LEU A 101 -6.73 -3.04 5.17
CA LEU A 101 -8.07 -3.55 5.42
C LEU A 101 -9.01 -3.32 4.23
N ASP A 102 -8.80 -2.29 3.44
CA ASP A 102 -9.65 -1.98 2.31
C ASP A 102 -9.35 -2.89 1.10
N THR A 103 -10.34 -3.09 0.27
CA THR A 103 -10.26 -3.89 -0.95
C THR A 103 -10.87 -3.13 -2.11
N GLU A 104 -10.39 -3.36 -3.32
CA GLU A 104 -11.08 -2.91 -4.53
C GLU A 104 -12.41 -3.64 -4.65
N ALA A 105 -13.47 -2.86 -4.92
CA ALA A 105 -14.79 -3.40 -5.19
C ALA A 105 -15.48 -2.48 -6.21
N PRO A 106 -15.61 -2.92 -7.48
CA PRO A 106 -16.28 -2.15 -8.53
C PRO A 106 -17.74 -1.81 -8.23
N THR A 107 -18.35 -2.48 -7.26
CA THR A 107 -19.73 -2.26 -6.83
C THR A 107 -19.87 -1.31 -5.63
N TRP A 108 -18.78 -0.67 -5.22
CA TRP A 108 -18.76 0.24 -4.06
C TRP A 108 -19.71 1.43 -4.22
N ASN A 109 -19.77 2.02 -5.43
CA ASN A 109 -20.66 3.11 -5.77
C ASN A 109 -21.31 2.84 -7.14
N PRO A 110 -22.46 2.14 -7.20
CA PRO A 110 -23.07 1.69 -8.46
C PRO A 110 -23.30 2.81 -9.46
N ASP A 111 -23.60 4.03 -9.00
CA ASP A 111 -23.86 5.18 -9.88
C ASP A 111 -22.59 5.67 -10.61
N LEU A 112 -21.43 5.59 -9.96
CA LEU A 112 -20.14 5.97 -10.53
C LEU A 112 -19.43 4.80 -11.20
N ASP A 113 -19.56 3.60 -10.66
CA ASP A 113 -18.90 2.40 -11.14
C ASP A 113 -19.35 2.03 -12.57
N ALA A 114 -20.62 2.29 -12.91
CA ALA A 114 -21.15 2.09 -14.25
C ALA A 114 -20.45 2.96 -15.33
N TYR A 115 -19.83 4.07 -14.95
CA TYR A 115 -19.03 4.90 -15.87
C TYR A 115 -17.58 4.42 -16.02
N LYS A 116 -17.09 3.64 -15.07
CA LYS A 116 -15.70 3.18 -15.04
C LYS A 116 -15.54 1.75 -15.53
N TYR A 117 -16.50 0.87 -15.21
CA TYR A 117 -16.36 -0.56 -15.41
C TYR A 117 -17.32 -1.11 -16.46
N SER A 118 -16.88 -2.12 -17.21
CA SER A 118 -17.75 -2.88 -18.10
C SER A 118 -18.68 -3.79 -17.31
N PRO A 119 -19.82 -4.20 -17.89
CA PRO A 119 -20.70 -5.19 -17.26
C PRO A 119 -20.01 -6.51 -16.93
N ALA A 120 -19.02 -6.93 -17.73
CA ALA A 120 -18.23 -8.13 -17.47
C ALA A 120 -17.33 -7.97 -16.22
N THR A 121 -16.73 -6.79 -16.03
CA THR A 121 -15.95 -6.48 -14.82
C THR A 121 -16.85 -6.47 -13.59
N LEU A 122 -18.00 -5.81 -13.66
CA LEU A 122 -18.96 -5.73 -12.55
C LEU A 122 -19.53 -7.11 -12.17
N ALA A 123 -19.61 -8.05 -13.11
CA ALA A 123 -20.08 -9.41 -12.87
C ALA A 123 -18.99 -10.38 -12.38
N ASN A 124 -17.71 -9.97 -12.35
CA ASN A 124 -16.63 -10.85 -11.93
C ASN A 124 -16.64 -11.06 -10.40
N PRO A 125 -16.89 -12.30 -9.93
CA PRO A 125 -17.00 -12.58 -8.49
C PRO A 125 -15.68 -12.41 -7.74
N GLU A 126 -14.53 -12.42 -8.40
CA GLU A 126 -13.21 -12.28 -7.77
C GLU A 126 -13.01 -10.92 -7.07
N TRP A 127 -13.81 -9.91 -7.39
CA TRP A 127 -13.73 -8.62 -6.69
C TRP A 127 -14.18 -8.68 -5.24
N GLU A 128 -15.14 -9.56 -4.92
CA GLU A 128 -15.80 -9.57 -3.61
C GLU A 128 -15.75 -10.94 -2.92
N LYS A 129 -15.38 -12.00 -3.64
CA LYS A 129 -15.38 -13.37 -3.13
C LYS A 129 -14.03 -14.01 -3.26
N CYS A 130 -13.69 -14.80 -2.23
CA CYS A 130 -12.47 -15.59 -2.17
C CYS A 130 -12.82 -17.07 -1.95
N TRP A 131 -12.15 -17.95 -2.68
CA TRP A 131 -12.34 -19.40 -2.57
C TRP A 131 -11.07 -20.15 -2.92
N LEU A 132 -11.02 -21.41 -2.50
CA LEU A 132 -9.97 -22.36 -2.86
C LEU A 132 -10.53 -23.32 -3.91
N GLU A 133 -9.88 -23.43 -5.06
CA GLU A 133 -10.25 -24.33 -6.14
C GLU A 133 -8.97 -24.80 -6.84
N ASP A 134 -8.91 -26.09 -7.16
CA ASP A 134 -7.77 -26.74 -7.84
C ASP A 134 -6.40 -26.40 -7.20
N GLY A 135 -6.35 -26.31 -5.86
CA GLY A 135 -5.14 -26.02 -5.09
C GLY A 135 -4.66 -24.57 -5.18
N LYS A 136 -5.50 -23.64 -5.64
CA LYS A 136 -5.21 -22.20 -5.75
C LYS A 136 -6.27 -21.37 -5.06
N LEU A 137 -5.87 -20.29 -4.43
CA LEU A 137 -6.78 -19.30 -3.87
C LEU A 137 -7.13 -18.25 -4.93
N TYR A 138 -8.41 -18.00 -5.05
CA TYR A 138 -9.01 -17.04 -5.96
C TYR A 138 -9.58 -15.87 -5.17
N GLY A 139 -9.75 -14.74 -5.85
CA GLY A 139 -10.27 -13.50 -5.31
C GLY A 139 -9.20 -12.43 -5.11
N TYR A 140 -9.45 -11.23 -5.63
CA TYR A 140 -8.50 -10.11 -5.50
C TYR A 140 -8.17 -9.76 -4.04
N PRO A 141 -9.12 -9.84 -3.07
CA PRO A 141 -8.80 -9.58 -1.66
C PRO A 141 -7.72 -10.49 -1.07
N ILE A 142 -7.54 -11.72 -1.58
CA ILE A 142 -6.49 -12.63 -1.11
C ILE A 142 -5.10 -12.02 -1.36
N ALA A 143 -4.88 -11.52 -2.57
CA ALA A 143 -3.58 -10.99 -2.98
C ALA A 143 -3.32 -9.58 -2.44
N ASN A 144 -4.41 -8.83 -2.16
CA ASN A 144 -4.35 -7.40 -1.87
C ASN A 144 -5.36 -6.99 -0.76
N ASP A 145 -5.10 -7.13 0.56
CA ASP A 145 -3.90 -7.74 1.22
C ASP A 145 -4.27 -8.78 2.27
N ARG A 146 -5.44 -9.41 2.17
CA ARG A 146 -5.98 -10.29 3.23
C ARG A 146 -5.15 -11.55 3.47
N GLY A 147 -4.57 -12.09 2.39
CA GLY A 147 -3.66 -13.22 2.48
C GLY A 147 -2.35 -12.87 3.20
N PRO A 148 -1.60 -11.82 2.78
CA PRO A 148 -0.42 -11.36 3.50
C PRO A 148 -0.71 -11.02 4.96
N MET A 149 -1.89 -10.44 5.27
CA MET A 149 -2.35 -10.20 6.64
C MET A 149 -2.47 -11.51 7.42
N ALA A 150 -3.14 -12.53 6.86
CA ALA A 150 -3.24 -13.83 7.48
C ALA A 150 -1.85 -14.44 7.76
N CYS A 151 -0.89 -14.26 6.83
CA CYS A 151 0.46 -14.80 6.98
C CYS A 151 1.20 -14.21 8.19
N PHE A 152 1.21 -12.89 8.41
CA PHE A 152 1.92 -12.36 9.58
C PHE A 152 1.15 -12.59 10.89
N LEU A 153 -0.17 -12.68 10.86
CA LEU A 153 -0.96 -13.07 12.04
C LEU A 153 -0.64 -14.51 12.48
N ILE A 154 -0.60 -15.44 11.53
CA ILE A 154 -0.22 -16.84 11.81
C ILE A 154 1.27 -16.93 12.17
N ALA A 155 2.16 -16.13 11.57
CA ALA A 155 3.56 -16.06 11.96
C ALA A 155 3.74 -15.74 13.45
N ALA A 156 3.03 -14.72 13.95
CA ALA A 156 3.04 -14.37 15.37
C ALA A 156 2.47 -15.50 16.26
N LYS A 157 1.38 -16.13 15.84
CA LYS A 157 0.79 -17.28 16.54
C LYS A 157 1.75 -18.46 16.58
N ALA A 158 2.44 -18.78 15.49
CA ALA A 158 3.41 -19.86 15.39
C ALA A 158 4.63 -19.62 16.29
N LEU A 159 5.17 -18.40 16.34
CA LEU A 159 6.24 -18.03 17.26
C LEU A 159 5.83 -18.29 18.71
N LYS A 160 4.64 -17.84 19.11
CA LYS A 160 4.11 -18.03 20.45
C LYS A 160 3.90 -19.52 20.76
N ALA A 161 3.31 -20.29 19.83
CA ALA A 161 3.05 -21.71 20.00
C ALA A 161 4.34 -22.55 20.08
N ALA A 162 5.38 -22.15 19.34
CA ALA A 162 6.70 -22.75 19.40
C ALA A 162 7.53 -22.31 20.64
N GLY A 163 6.98 -21.46 21.52
CA GLY A 163 7.62 -21.02 22.76
C GLY A 163 8.68 -19.95 22.59
N TYR A 164 8.62 -19.16 21.50
CA TYR A 164 9.51 -18.02 21.29
C TYR A 164 8.94 -16.75 21.91
N GLU A 165 9.51 -16.32 23.03
CA GLU A 165 9.32 -14.98 23.55
C GLU A 165 10.34 -14.05 22.88
N LEU A 166 9.85 -12.98 22.22
CA LEU A 166 10.70 -12.03 21.53
C LEU A 166 11.23 -10.96 22.49
N ALA A 167 12.53 -10.61 22.37
CA ALA A 167 13.13 -9.54 23.14
C ALA A 167 12.58 -8.17 22.72
N GLY A 168 12.61 -7.83 21.43
CA GLY A 168 11.89 -6.70 20.86
C GLY A 168 10.41 -7.00 20.64
N LYS A 169 9.65 -5.99 20.18
CA LYS A 169 8.21 -6.12 19.87
C LYS A 169 8.00 -6.41 18.40
N MET A 170 7.16 -7.38 18.12
CA MET A 170 6.51 -7.55 16.82
C MET A 170 5.14 -6.87 16.87
N TYR A 171 4.98 -5.77 16.12
CA TYR A 171 3.69 -5.12 15.93
C TYR A 171 2.94 -5.77 14.77
N LEU A 172 1.67 -6.08 15.00
CA LEU A 172 0.73 -6.65 14.01
C LEU A 172 -0.28 -5.56 13.69
N THR A 173 -0.20 -4.97 12.51
CA THR A 173 -1.06 -3.82 12.18
C THR A 173 -1.89 -4.05 10.93
N ALA A 174 -3.15 -3.63 10.99
CA ALA A 174 -4.08 -3.65 9.89
C ALA A 174 -4.65 -2.24 9.69
N CYS A 175 -4.47 -1.67 8.50
CA CYS A 175 -4.68 -0.25 8.22
C CYS A 175 -5.81 -0.04 7.20
N PRO A 176 -6.74 0.93 7.38
CA PRO A 176 -7.73 1.29 6.37
C PRO A 176 -7.12 2.20 5.29
N GLY A 177 -7.73 2.25 4.10
CA GLY A 177 -7.56 3.33 3.13
C GLY A 177 -6.27 3.32 2.32
N GLU A 178 -5.57 2.20 2.20
CA GLU A 178 -4.35 2.10 1.38
C GLU A 178 -4.67 2.21 -0.11
N ILE A 179 -5.77 1.64 -0.56
CA ILE A 179 -6.19 1.67 -1.97
C ILE A 179 -6.68 3.07 -2.36
N GLY A 180 -7.40 3.74 -1.50
CA GLY A 180 -8.01 5.06 -1.75
C GLY A 180 -9.37 5.15 -1.09
N PRO A 181 -10.32 5.98 -1.57
CA PRO A 181 -10.15 7.02 -2.60
C PRO A 181 -9.35 8.22 -2.12
N GLU A 182 -9.12 9.18 -3.01
CA GLU A 182 -8.54 10.48 -2.66
C GLU A 182 -9.63 11.57 -2.64
N PRO A 183 -9.54 12.56 -1.72
CA PRO A 183 -10.57 13.59 -1.56
C PRO A 183 -10.46 14.68 -2.65
N ILE A 184 -11.14 14.47 -3.77
CA ILE A 184 -11.10 15.36 -4.95
C ILE A 184 -12.49 15.96 -5.21
N GLU A 185 -12.56 17.26 -5.49
CA GLU A 185 -13.77 18.03 -5.84
C GLU A 185 -14.88 17.90 -4.78
N GLU A 186 -16.06 17.42 -5.18
CA GLU A 186 -17.19 17.17 -4.29
C GLU A 186 -17.02 15.93 -3.41
N HIS A 187 -16.08 15.04 -3.75
CA HIS A 187 -15.76 13.83 -3.00
C HIS A 187 -14.77 14.19 -1.88
N ARG A 188 -15.29 14.55 -0.71
CA ARG A 188 -14.49 15.02 0.45
C ARG A 188 -15.00 14.37 1.74
N GLY A 189 -14.27 14.64 2.82
CA GLY A 189 -14.57 14.07 4.13
C GLY A 189 -13.95 12.68 4.32
N VAL A 190 -14.13 12.13 5.54
CA VAL A 190 -13.42 10.92 5.99
C VAL A 190 -13.69 9.68 5.12
N ALA A 191 -14.88 9.59 4.52
CA ALA A 191 -15.23 8.48 3.61
C ALA A 191 -14.35 8.43 2.35
N TYR A 192 -13.81 9.59 1.93
CA TYR A 192 -12.94 9.72 0.77
C TYR A 192 -11.46 9.92 1.13
N MET A 193 -11.12 9.96 2.41
CA MET A 193 -9.73 9.98 2.84
C MET A 193 -9.17 8.56 2.81
N GLY A 194 -8.24 8.31 1.90
CA GLY A 194 -7.54 7.05 1.81
C GLY A 194 -6.30 7.00 2.69
N LYS A 195 -5.14 7.15 2.10
CA LYS A 195 -3.83 6.90 2.70
C LYS A 195 -3.51 7.66 4.00
N ASP A 196 -4.15 8.82 4.24
CA ASP A 196 -3.90 9.62 5.44
C ASP A 196 -4.42 9.00 6.74
N ILE A 197 -5.44 8.13 6.68
CA ILE A 197 -6.08 7.54 7.85
C ILE A 197 -5.56 6.13 8.18
N GLY A 198 -4.80 5.51 7.27
CA GLY A 198 -4.18 4.20 7.44
C GLY A 198 -2.82 4.28 8.14
N ALA A 199 -1.78 3.81 7.47
CA ALA A 199 -0.42 3.73 8.02
C ALA A 199 0.12 5.08 8.52
N HIS A 200 -0.21 6.21 7.88
CA HIS A 200 0.14 7.55 8.38
C HIS A 200 -0.48 7.82 9.76
N TYR A 201 -1.78 7.62 9.90
CA TYR A 201 -2.47 7.84 11.16
C TYR A 201 -1.99 6.88 12.24
N LEU A 202 -1.81 5.61 11.88
CA LEU A 202 -1.25 4.59 12.76
C LEU A 202 0.12 5.00 13.32
N PHE A 203 1.02 5.47 12.47
CA PHE A 203 2.35 5.88 12.90
C PHE A 203 2.29 7.07 13.85
N HIS A 204 1.50 8.10 13.53
CA HIS A 204 1.43 9.32 14.33
C HIS A 204 0.66 9.17 15.64
N HIS A 205 -0.36 8.31 15.69
CA HIS A 205 -1.30 8.23 16.81
C HIS A 205 -1.42 6.84 17.43
N GLY A 206 -0.86 5.81 16.80
CA GLY A 206 -0.99 4.42 17.23
C GLY A 206 -0.07 4.03 18.40
N GLY A 207 0.82 4.91 18.84
CA GLY A 207 1.77 4.59 19.92
C GLY A 207 2.69 3.41 19.58
N VAL A 208 3.13 3.33 18.32
CA VAL A 208 4.09 2.35 17.79
C VAL A 208 5.46 3.01 17.66
N ALA A 209 6.53 2.26 17.92
CA ALA A 209 7.90 2.71 17.77
C ALA A 209 8.73 1.59 17.13
N PRO A 210 8.52 1.29 15.86
CA PRO A 210 9.28 0.27 15.16
C PRO A 210 10.67 0.77 14.78
N ASP A 211 11.68 -0.11 14.88
CA ASP A 211 13.00 0.09 14.26
C ASP A 211 12.97 -0.25 12.77
N TYR A 212 12.10 -1.19 12.38
CA TYR A 212 11.90 -1.65 11.00
C TYR A 212 10.42 -1.91 10.72
N ALA A 213 10.02 -1.80 9.44
CA ALA A 213 8.67 -2.15 9.03
C ALA A 213 8.63 -3.01 7.76
N ILE A 214 7.61 -3.86 7.66
CA ILE A 214 7.28 -4.66 6.49
C ILE A 214 5.85 -4.36 6.09
N ALA A 215 5.66 -3.78 4.89
CA ALA A 215 4.38 -3.80 4.22
C ALA A 215 4.21 -5.19 3.59
N ALA A 216 3.36 -5.98 4.23
CA ALA A 216 3.11 -7.36 3.82
C ALA A 216 2.10 -7.37 2.68
N GLU A 217 2.58 -7.50 1.46
CA GLU A 217 1.78 -7.50 0.24
C GLU A 217 2.29 -8.53 -0.76
N GLY A 218 1.42 -8.97 -1.70
CA GLY A 218 1.82 -9.90 -2.76
C GLY A 218 2.95 -9.31 -3.61
N CYS A 219 4.11 -9.98 -3.60
CA CYS A 219 5.35 -9.52 -4.22
C CYS A 219 6.17 -10.66 -4.86
N ASP A 220 5.52 -11.80 -5.14
CA ASP A 220 6.10 -13.01 -5.75
C ASP A 220 7.37 -13.50 -5.02
N PHE A 221 7.37 -13.45 -3.67
CA PHE A 221 8.51 -13.68 -2.80
C PHE A 221 9.73 -12.81 -3.09
N GLY A 222 9.55 -11.73 -3.87
CA GLY A 222 10.54 -10.70 -4.04
C GLY A 222 10.54 -9.70 -2.89
N LEU A 223 11.54 -8.81 -2.89
CA LEU A 223 11.70 -7.75 -1.89
C LEU A 223 12.03 -6.43 -2.58
N THR A 224 11.41 -5.35 -2.11
CA THR A 224 11.75 -3.98 -2.52
C THR A 224 11.63 -3.02 -1.32
N TRP A 225 12.46 -1.98 -1.29
CA TRP A 225 12.34 -0.84 -0.37
C TRP A 225 12.23 0.50 -1.11
N VAL A 226 11.97 0.41 -2.42
CA VAL A 226 11.66 1.57 -3.27
C VAL A 226 10.19 1.53 -3.60
N GLY A 227 9.48 2.64 -3.40
CA GLY A 227 8.11 2.80 -3.80
C GLY A 227 7.87 4.10 -4.55
N CYS A 228 7.07 4.05 -5.59
CA CYS A 228 6.53 5.25 -6.21
C CYS A 228 5.45 5.89 -5.35
N GLY A 229 5.42 7.22 -5.39
CA GLY A 229 4.22 7.97 -5.07
C GLY A 229 3.43 8.28 -6.33
N TYR A 230 2.50 9.22 -6.23
CA TYR A 230 1.76 9.73 -7.37
C TYR A 230 1.26 11.16 -7.11
N ALA A 231 0.96 11.87 -8.20
CA ALA A 231 0.21 13.11 -8.15
C ALA A 231 -0.98 13.01 -9.12
N VAL A 232 -2.10 13.61 -8.75
CA VAL A 232 -3.23 13.81 -9.66
C VAL A 232 -3.25 15.27 -10.05
N PHE A 233 -3.06 15.55 -11.34
CA PHE A 233 -3.17 16.88 -11.89
C PHE A 233 -4.56 17.08 -12.48
N LYS A 234 -5.24 18.12 -12.03
CA LYS A 234 -6.44 18.63 -12.66
C LYS A 234 -6.03 19.63 -13.75
N ILE A 235 -6.44 19.35 -14.96
CA ILE A 235 -6.23 20.22 -16.13
C ILE A 235 -7.59 20.79 -16.51
N THR A 236 -7.80 22.07 -16.21
CA THR A 236 -9.04 22.78 -16.52
C THR A 236 -8.88 23.49 -17.86
N VAL A 237 -9.78 23.18 -18.78
CA VAL A 237 -9.87 23.85 -20.10
C VAL A 237 -11.09 24.77 -20.09
N TRP A 238 -10.83 26.06 -20.15
CA TRP A 238 -11.88 27.08 -20.21
C TRP A 238 -12.28 27.41 -21.63
N GLY A 239 -13.53 27.84 -21.80
CA GLY A 239 -14.11 28.29 -23.04
C GLY A 239 -15.27 29.25 -22.83
N GLU A 240 -16.08 29.40 -23.82
CA GLU A 240 -17.25 30.31 -23.85
C GLU A 240 -18.54 29.52 -24.11
N GLY A 241 -19.59 29.88 -23.40
CA GLY A 241 -20.93 29.31 -23.54
C GLY A 241 -21.71 29.89 -24.73
N VAL A 242 -21.19 29.72 -25.92
CA VAL A 242 -21.83 30.25 -27.12
C VAL A 242 -23.17 29.56 -27.40
N PHE A 243 -24.24 30.34 -27.59
CA PHE A 243 -25.54 29.79 -28.00
C PHE A 243 -25.43 29.14 -29.39
N THR A 244 -25.82 27.88 -29.51
CA THR A 244 -25.57 27.05 -30.70
C THR A 244 -25.91 27.69 -32.04
N PRO A 245 -27.06 28.40 -32.23
CA PRO A 245 -27.35 29.07 -33.47
C PRO A 245 -26.42 30.23 -33.83
N LEU A 246 -25.63 30.75 -32.87
CA LEU A 246 -24.66 31.82 -33.08
C LEU A 246 -23.24 31.28 -33.21
N LEU A 247 -23.04 29.99 -33.08
CA LEU A 247 -21.70 29.39 -33.12
C LEU A 247 -21.09 29.49 -34.53
N THR A 248 -19.89 30.05 -34.58
CA THR A 248 -19.02 29.98 -35.74
C THR A 248 -17.85 29.09 -35.45
N HIS A 249 -17.65 28.04 -36.27
CA HIS A 249 -16.53 27.14 -36.11
C HIS A 249 -15.22 27.78 -36.55
N PRO A 250 -14.19 27.90 -35.68
CA PRO A 250 -12.88 28.38 -36.07
C PRO A 250 -12.14 27.39 -36.97
N ALA A 251 -11.00 27.81 -37.53
CA ALA A 251 -10.19 26.95 -38.39
C ALA A 251 -9.60 25.72 -37.68
N THR A 252 -9.35 25.83 -36.37
CA THR A 252 -8.74 24.77 -35.59
C THR A 252 -9.55 24.48 -34.32
N ALA A 253 -9.54 23.23 -33.86
CA ALA A 253 -10.14 22.84 -32.60
C ALA A 253 -9.51 23.53 -31.37
N ALA A 254 -8.25 23.94 -31.46
CA ALA A 254 -7.55 24.64 -30.38
C ALA A 254 -8.14 26.04 -30.08
N GLU A 255 -8.71 26.69 -31.10
CA GLU A 255 -9.33 28.01 -31.01
C GLU A 255 -10.86 27.95 -30.75
N HIS A 256 -11.42 26.73 -30.67
CA HIS A 256 -12.87 26.57 -30.55
C HIS A 256 -13.37 27.13 -29.20
N PRO A 257 -14.48 27.93 -29.19
CA PRO A 257 -15.01 28.48 -27.95
C PRO A 257 -15.48 27.39 -26.97
N ASN A 258 -16.08 26.30 -27.46
CA ASN A 258 -16.47 25.18 -26.62
C ASN A 258 -15.26 24.29 -26.32
N PRO A 259 -14.83 24.17 -25.03
CA PRO A 259 -13.64 23.40 -24.63
C PRO A 259 -13.72 21.92 -24.93
N LEU A 260 -14.92 21.33 -25.11
CA LEU A 260 -15.07 19.92 -25.49
C LEU A 260 -14.39 19.61 -26.84
N TYR A 261 -14.34 20.54 -27.77
CA TYR A 261 -13.65 20.35 -29.05
C TYR A 261 -12.12 20.39 -28.91
N LYS A 262 -11.60 21.05 -27.85
CA LYS A 262 -10.15 21.13 -27.57
C LYS A 262 -9.58 19.82 -27.01
N ILE A 263 -10.44 18.96 -26.42
CA ILE A 263 -10.00 17.77 -25.65
C ILE A 263 -9.24 16.79 -26.54
N GLY A 264 -9.65 16.55 -27.78
CA GLY A 264 -8.95 15.63 -28.68
C GLY A 264 -7.47 15.99 -28.86
N LYS A 265 -7.18 17.27 -29.13
CA LYS A 265 -5.79 17.76 -29.28
C LYS A 265 -5.00 17.69 -27.98
N LEU A 266 -5.66 17.97 -26.84
CA LEU A 266 -5.01 17.92 -25.53
C LEU A 266 -4.67 16.49 -25.14
N THR A 267 -5.57 15.54 -25.37
CA THR A 267 -5.33 14.13 -25.05
C THR A 267 -4.23 13.50 -25.92
N GLU A 268 -4.12 13.89 -27.20
CA GLU A 268 -2.96 13.52 -28.04
C GLU A 268 -1.65 14.06 -27.48
N ALA A 269 -1.63 15.32 -27.06
CA ALA A 269 -0.44 15.94 -26.48
C ALA A 269 -0.05 15.27 -25.14
N ILE A 270 -1.03 14.95 -24.28
CA ILE A 270 -0.82 14.20 -23.04
C ILE A 270 -0.26 12.81 -23.35
N HIS A 271 -0.81 12.10 -24.33
CA HIS A 271 -0.33 10.77 -24.72
C HIS A 271 1.14 10.82 -25.18
N ALA A 272 1.50 11.77 -26.02
CA ALA A 272 2.89 11.94 -26.47
C ALA A 272 3.83 12.30 -25.31
N TRP A 273 3.41 13.25 -24.46
CA TRP A 273 4.14 13.64 -23.26
C TRP A 273 4.35 12.46 -22.32
N SER A 274 3.31 11.67 -22.05
CA SER A 274 3.35 10.50 -21.18
C SER A 274 4.43 9.50 -21.61
N GLY A 275 4.50 9.20 -22.90
CA GLY A 275 5.48 8.26 -23.43
C GLY A 275 6.93 8.69 -23.25
N GLU A 276 7.22 9.99 -23.44
CA GLU A 276 8.58 10.52 -23.25
C GLU A 276 8.92 10.69 -21.75
N TRP A 277 7.96 11.18 -20.97
CA TRP A 277 8.11 11.36 -19.54
C TRP A 277 8.38 10.03 -18.82
N GLU A 278 7.63 8.98 -19.13
CA GLU A 278 7.82 7.65 -18.55
C GLU A 278 9.21 7.10 -18.80
N LYS A 279 9.74 7.24 -20.01
CA LYS A 279 11.11 6.83 -20.35
C LYS A 279 12.15 7.60 -19.54
N ALA A 280 11.96 8.91 -19.39
CA ALA A 280 12.87 9.78 -18.64
C ALA A 280 12.78 9.57 -17.11
N SER A 281 11.70 8.95 -16.63
CA SER A 281 11.40 8.77 -15.21
C SER A 281 11.86 7.44 -14.64
N LEU A 282 12.51 6.57 -15.44
CA LEU A 282 13.08 5.33 -14.96
C LEU A 282 14.06 5.61 -13.82
N TYR A 283 13.87 4.92 -12.70
CA TYR A 283 14.69 5.05 -11.51
C TYR A 283 15.20 3.68 -11.05
N GLU A 284 16.51 3.56 -10.91
CA GLU A 284 17.17 2.33 -10.46
C GLU A 284 17.95 2.60 -9.18
N SER A 285 17.78 1.74 -8.19
CA SER A 285 18.56 1.72 -6.97
C SER A 285 18.81 0.30 -6.48
N PRO A 286 19.62 0.10 -5.45
CA PRO A 286 19.77 -1.23 -4.85
C PRO A 286 18.44 -1.84 -4.40
N GLY A 287 17.47 -1.01 -3.99
CA GLY A 287 16.17 -1.44 -3.48
C GLY A 287 15.15 -1.88 -4.52
N GLY A 288 15.35 -1.52 -5.77
CA GLY A 288 14.39 -1.86 -6.83
C GLY A 288 14.54 -1.01 -8.07
N VAL A 289 13.74 -1.33 -9.07
CA VAL A 289 13.61 -0.57 -10.32
C VAL A 289 12.20 0.00 -10.37
N ALA A 290 12.06 1.31 -10.28
CA ALA A 290 10.79 2.01 -10.35
C ALA A 290 10.65 2.69 -11.72
N GLN A 291 9.58 2.37 -12.43
CA GLN A 291 9.20 3.01 -13.69
C GLN A 291 7.82 3.62 -13.55
N PRO A 292 7.73 4.87 -13.07
CA PRO A 292 6.47 5.58 -12.93
C PRO A 292 5.69 5.59 -14.24
N LYS A 293 4.37 5.53 -14.12
CA LYS A 293 3.43 5.59 -15.25
C LYS A 293 2.53 6.81 -15.11
N SER A 294 1.95 7.23 -16.23
CA SER A 294 0.90 8.24 -16.22
C SER A 294 -0.34 7.73 -16.94
N GLN A 295 -1.51 8.13 -16.44
CA GLN A 295 -2.79 7.72 -17.00
C GLN A 295 -3.83 8.84 -16.85
N LEU A 296 -4.55 9.12 -17.94
CA LEU A 296 -5.73 9.97 -17.88
C LEU A 296 -6.86 9.21 -17.19
N ALA A 297 -7.17 9.59 -15.95
CA ALA A 297 -8.11 8.87 -15.10
C ALA A 297 -9.57 9.26 -15.35
N SER A 298 -9.85 10.56 -15.67
CA SER A 298 -11.21 11.05 -15.83
C SER A 298 -11.26 12.30 -16.70
N ILE A 299 -12.38 12.47 -17.40
CA ILE A 299 -12.78 13.71 -18.09
C ILE A 299 -14.18 14.09 -17.61
N ARG A 300 -14.38 15.32 -17.17
CA ARG A 300 -15.67 15.82 -16.67
C ARG A 300 -15.99 17.16 -17.31
N GLY A 301 -17.11 17.26 -18.00
CA GLY A 301 -17.57 18.49 -18.63
C GLY A 301 -18.91 18.35 -19.33
N GLY A 302 -19.64 19.45 -19.42
CA GLY A 302 -20.98 19.50 -19.99
C GLY A 302 -22.05 18.90 -19.09
N ILE A 303 -23.30 19.10 -19.49
CA ILE A 303 -24.49 18.57 -18.81
C ILE A 303 -25.31 17.83 -19.87
N PRO A 304 -25.52 16.50 -19.77
CA PRO A 304 -26.07 15.70 -20.87
C PRO A 304 -27.54 15.97 -21.17
N TYR A 305 -28.25 16.66 -20.30
CA TYR A 305 -29.68 16.99 -20.47
C TYR A 305 -29.94 18.49 -20.67
N ALA A 306 -28.90 19.34 -20.75
CA ALA A 306 -29.02 20.78 -20.98
C ALA A 306 -28.33 21.17 -22.28
N PHE A 307 -29.15 21.53 -23.29
CA PHE A 307 -28.69 21.91 -24.61
C PHE A 307 -28.93 23.41 -24.87
N GLY A 308 -28.46 23.90 -25.98
CA GLY A 308 -28.68 25.26 -26.45
C GLY A 308 -27.44 26.17 -26.37
N ALA A 309 -26.57 25.97 -25.40
CA ALA A 309 -25.28 26.64 -25.35
C ALA A 309 -24.15 25.64 -25.10
N GLY A 310 -22.95 25.98 -25.52
CA GLY A 310 -21.76 25.18 -25.24
C GLY A 310 -21.42 25.21 -23.75
N THR A 311 -20.67 24.20 -23.28
CA THR A 311 -20.07 24.23 -21.94
C THR A 311 -18.92 25.24 -21.90
N GLU A 312 -18.66 25.82 -20.73
CA GLU A 312 -17.57 26.79 -20.54
C GLU A 312 -16.34 26.16 -19.87
N ARG A 313 -16.46 24.94 -19.37
CA ARG A 313 -15.39 24.26 -18.64
C ARG A 313 -15.37 22.75 -18.87
N VAL A 314 -14.18 22.21 -19.04
CA VAL A 314 -13.92 20.77 -19.02
C VAL A 314 -12.70 20.52 -18.13
N ASN A 315 -12.80 19.56 -17.23
CA ASN A 315 -11.70 19.12 -16.37
C ASN A 315 -11.20 17.74 -16.81
N LEU A 316 -9.89 17.61 -16.94
CA LEU A 316 -9.22 16.32 -17.08
C LEU A 316 -8.44 16.05 -15.80
N TYR A 317 -8.40 14.79 -15.38
CA TYR A 317 -7.64 14.33 -14.22
C TYR A 317 -6.57 13.36 -14.69
N LEU A 318 -5.32 13.78 -14.62
CA LEU A 318 -4.15 13.01 -15.05
C LEU A 318 -3.42 12.51 -13.81
N GLU A 319 -3.42 11.21 -13.62
CA GLU A 319 -2.57 10.55 -12.62
C GLU A 319 -1.16 10.39 -13.18
N VAL A 320 -0.15 10.75 -12.37
CA VAL A 320 1.27 10.68 -12.72
C VAL A 320 2.00 10.05 -11.54
N GLY A 321 2.58 8.87 -11.73
CA GLY A 321 3.45 8.23 -10.73
C GLY A 321 4.72 9.06 -10.50
N LEU A 322 5.26 8.99 -9.30
CA LEU A 322 6.45 9.74 -8.88
C LEU A 322 7.50 8.77 -8.35
N ASN A 323 8.68 8.72 -8.94
CA ASN A 323 9.80 8.04 -8.29
C ASN A 323 10.31 8.86 -7.08
N PRO A 324 11.13 8.29 -6.18
CA PRO A 324 11.58 8.99 -4.97
C PRO A 324 12.37 10.29 -5.19
N ARG A 325 12.84 10.57 -6.40
CA ARG A 325 13.66 11.75 -6.73
C ARG A 325 12.89 12.84 -7.46
N GLN A 326 11.68 12.58 -7.90
CA GLN A 326 10.89 13.55 -8.68
C GLN A 326 10.16 14.54 -7.78
N ARG A 327 10.09 15.78 -8.23
CA ARG A 327 9.31 16.85 -7.58
C ARG A 327 8.07 17.15 -8.39
N VAL A 328 6.96 17.34 -7.73
CA VAL A 328 5.67 17.67 -8.35
C VAL A 328 5.75 18.94 -9.20
N ALA A 329 6.49 19.96 -8.73
CA ALA A 329 6.66 21.21 -9.47
C ALA A 329 7.33 21.00 -10.84
N ASP A 330 8.31 20.10 -10.95
CA ASP A 330 9.00 19.83 -12.22
C ASP A 330 8.04 19.19 -13.24
N ILE A 331 7.15 18.32 -12.76
CA ILE A 331 6.11 17.69 -13.57
C ILE A 331 5.09 18.71 -14.02
N GLN A 332 4.62 19.58 -13.11
CA GLN A 332 3.70 20.65 -13.45
C GLN A 332 4.27 21.56 -14.55
N HIS A 333 5.52 22.02 -14.42
CA HIS A 333 6.19 22.84 -15.44
C HIS A 333 6.32 22.11 -16.79
N SER A 334 6.57 20.79 -16.75
CA SER A 334 6.63 19.98 -17.97
C SER A 334 5.26 19.90 -18.65
N LEU A 335 4.19 19.68 -17.88
CA LEU A 335 2.81 19.68 -18.39
C LEU A 335 2.42 21.06 -18.95
N GLU A 336 2.74 22.14 -18.25
CA GLU A 336 2.49 23.51 -18.73
C GLU A 336 3.24 23.79 -20.05
N THR A 337 4.45 23.26 -20.19
CA THR A 337 5.25 23.40 -21.42
C THR A 337 4.60 22.60 -22.56
N MET A 338 4.13 21.39 -22.29
CA MET A 338 3.39 20.59 -23.26
C MET A 338 2.12 21.32 -23.73
N VAL A 339 1.32 21.86 -22.79
CA VAL A 339 0.10 22.62 -23.12
C VAL A 339 0.41 23.84 -23.99
N ARG A 340 1.43 24.62 -23.64
CA ARG A 340 1.89 25.76 -24.49
C ARG A 340 2.21 25.33 -25.91
N GLY A 341 2.84 24.18 -26.09
CA GLY A 341 3.14 23.60 -27.40
C GLY A 341 1.92 23.27 -28.24
N THR A 342 0.74 23.12 -27.64
CA THR A 342 -0.53 22.88 -28.39
C THR A 342 -1.11 24.16 -29.01
N GLY A 343 -0.67 25.35 -28.58
CA GLY A 343 -1.25 26.64 -28.97
C GLY A 343 -2.62 26.94 -28.38
N MET A 344 -3.11 26.12 -27.45
CA MET A 344 -4.38 26.37 -26.74
C MET A 344 -4.21 27.44 -25.66
N SER A 345 -5.22 28.30 -25.54
CA SER A 345 -5.38 29.25 -24.44
C SER A 345 -6.45 28.78 -23.45
N GLY A 346 -6.44 29.41 -22.27
CA GLY A 346 -7.43 29.12 -21.22
C GLY A 346 -7.28 27.71 -20.60
N VAL A 347 -6.06 27.24 -20.46
CA VAL A 347 -5.76 25.95 -19.80
C VAL A 347 -5.01 26.22 -18.50
N GLU A 348 -5.54 25.70 -17.40
CA GLU A 348 -4.95 25.77 -16.07
C GLU A 348 -4.57 24.35 -15.61
N ILE A 349 -3.45 24.21 -14.89
CA ILE A 349 -2.96 22.94 -14.36
C ILE A 349 -2.68 23.10 -12.87
N GLU A 350 -3.29 22.27 -12.05
CA GLU A 350 -3.07 22.26 -10.61
C GLU A 350 -2.94 20.83 -10.07
N PRO A 351 -1.97 20.54 -9.17
CA PRO A 351 -1.95 19.27 -8.47
C PRO A 351 -3.05 19.26 -7.40
N VAL A 352 -3.97 18.31 -7.46
CA VAL A 352 -5.08 18.17 -6.50
C VAL A 352 -4.82 17.07 -5.46
N VAL A 353 -3.91 16.14 -5.76
CA VAL A 353 -3.40 15.12 -4.84
C VAL A 353 -1.90 14.98 -5.05
N VAL A 354 -1.16 14.83 -3.96
CA VAL A 354 0.29 14.58 -3.99
C VAL A 354 0.65 13.56 -2.92
N ARG A 355 1.27 12.46 -3.36
CA ARG A 355 1.86 11.43 -2.52
C ARG A 355 3.29 11.18 -3.01
N HIS A 356 4.29 11.53 -2.22
CA HIS A 356 5.67 11.30 -2.60
C HIS A 356 6.06 9.83 -2.49
N GLY A 357 6.87 9.34 -3.45
CA GLY A 357 7.56 8.07 -3.34
C GLY A 357 8.77 8.18 -2.42
N PHE A 358 9.12 7.09 -1.77
CA PHE A 358 10.27 7.02 -0.88
C PHE A 358 11.10 5.76 -1.11
N GLU A 359 12.33 5.80 -0.66
CA GLU A 359 13.20 4.64 -0.51
C GLU A 359 13.90 4.68 0.84
N ALA A 360 14.16 3.53 1.42
CA ALA A 360 15.01 3.43 2.60
C ALA A 360 16.47 3.73 2.25
N ASP A 361 17.23 4.23 3.23
CA ASP A 361 18.69 4.22 3.13
C ASP A 361 19.19 2.77 3.07
N ALA A 362 20.07 2.47 2.10
CA ALA A 362 20.52 1.12 1.84
C ALA A 362 21.31 0.50 3.00
N ALA A 363 22.07 1.30 3.76
CA ALA A 363 22.81 0.82 4.91
C ALA A 363 21.90 0.59 6.13
N GLU A 364 20.89 1.46 6.32
CA GLU A 364 19.95 1.35 7.41
C GLU A 364 18.97 0.18 7.24
N VAL A 365 18.59 -0.14 6.00
CA VAL A 365 17.66 -1.25 5.70
C VAL A 365 18.37 -2.61 5.62
N ALA A 366 19.68 -2.64 5.43
CA ALA A 366 20.46 -3.86 5.22
C ALA A 366 20.27 -4.95 6.29
N PRO A 367 20.14 -4.65 7.60
CA PRO A 367 19.88 -5.68 8.61
C PRO A 367 18.52 -6.37 8.41
N LEU A 368 17.48 -5.61 8.03
CA LEU A 368 16.16 -6.18 7.73
C LEU A 368 16.20 -7.05 6.47
N VAL A 369 16.86 -6.57 5.40
CA VAL A 369 17.03 -7.33 4.15
C VAL A 369 17.78 -8.63 4.42
N GLY A 370 18.86 -8.58 5.20
CA GLY A 370 19.62 -9.77 5.60
C GLY A 370 18.79 -10.78 6.40
N ALA A 371 17.91 -10.29 7.30
CA ALA A 371 17.01 -11.14 8.05
C ALA A 371 15.99 -11.84 7.14
N VAL A 372 15.40 -11.12 6.18
CA VAL A 372 14.49 -11.72 5.18
C VAL A 372 15.21 -12.70 4.27
N ASP A 373 16.46 -12.38 3.86
CA ASP A 373 17.24 -13.27 3.00
C ASP A 373 17.51 -14.61 3.68
N VAL A 374 18.00 -14.60 4.92
CA VAL A 374 18.22 -15.83 5.72
C VAL A 374 16.92 -16.60 5.92
N ALA A 375 15.83 -15.91 6.27
CA ALA A 375 14.51 -16.53 6.44
C ALA A 375 14.03 -17.18 5.14
N THR A 376 14.22 -16.54 4.00
CA THR A 376 13.87 -17.05 2.67
C THR A 376 14.72 -18.26 2.30
N GLN A 377 16.02 -18.21 2.53
CA GLN A 377 16.91 -19.35 2.30
C GLN A 377 16.52 -20.58 3.11
N LEU A 378 16.22 -20.41 4.40
CA LEU A 378 15.77 -21.49 5.27
C LEU A 378 14.40 -22.05 4.86
N SER A 379 13.47 -21.20 4.43
CA SER A 379 12.09 -21.59 4.12
C SER A 379 11.93 -22.12 2.69
N LEU A 380 12.56 -21.48 1.70
CA LEU A 380 12.37 -21.74 0.27
C LEU A 380 13.59 -22.36 -0.39
N GLY A 381 14.74 -22.42 0.27
CA GLY A 381 15.97 -23.01 -0.25
C GLY A 381 16.75 -22.13 -1.24
N HIS A 382 16.40 -20.85 -1.38
CA HIS A 382 17.09 -19.90 -2.23
C HIS A 382 17.13 -18.50 -1.58
N PRO A 383 18.09 -17.64 -1.94
CA PRO A 383 18.13 -16.26 -1.46
C PRO A 383 16.91 -15.46 -1.96
N VAL A 384 16.57 -14.39 -1.22
CA VAL A 384 15.51 -13.47 -1.62
C VAL A 384 15.91 -12.72 -2.90
N ALA A 385 15.00 -12.65 -3.86
CA ALA A 385 15.21 -11.92 -5.09
C ALA A 385 14.73 -10.47 -4.97
N ARG A 386 15.28 -9.58 -5.80
CA ARG A 386 14.71 -8.26 -6.01
C ARG A 386 13.32 -8.40 -6.62
N ALA A 387 12.34 -7.67 -6.11
CA ALA A 387 10.99 -7.67 -6.66
C ALA A 387 10.98 -7.19 -8.12
N ALA A 388 10.01 -7.66 -8.90
CA ALA A 388 9.78 -7.17 -10.26
C ALA A 388 9.46 -5.66 -10.21
N SER A 389 9.86 -4.92 -11.25
CA SER A 389 9.76 -3.45 -11.31
C SER A 389 8.33 -2.93 -11.07
N VAL A 390 7.31 -3.69 -11.45
CA VAL A 390 5.91 -3.33 -11.19
C VAL A 390 5.65 -3.09 -9.70
N TYR A 391 6.26 -3.87 -8.81
CA TYR A 391 6.06 -3.75 -7.36
C TYR A 391 6.75 -2.54 -6.73
N SER A 392 7.81 -2.02 -7.35
CA SER A 392 8.48 -0.77 -6.96
C SER A 392 7.86 0.45 -7.64
N SER A 393 7.02 0.25 -8.67
CA SER A 393 6.46 1.31 -9.52
C SER A 393 5.08 1.77 -9.06
N MET A 394 4.60 1.28 -7.93
CA MET A 394 3.31 1.64 -7.35
C MET A 394 3.47 2.13 -5.91
N TRP A 395 2.42 2.72 -5.36
CA TRP A 395 2.36 3.02 -3.93
C TRP A 395 2.37 1.74 -3.10
N ARG A 396 3.05 1.79 -1.98
CA ARG A 396 3.08 0.78 -0.91
C ARG A 396 3.21 1.49 0.43
N ASP A 397 2.65 0.92 1.48
CA ASP A 397 2.71 1.53 2.82
C ASP A 397 4.12 1.60 3.41
N HIS A 398 5.12 0.87 2.85
CA HIS A 398 6.52 1.08 3.24
C HIS A 398 6.99 2.52 2.97
N ASN A 399 6.38 3.25 2.01
CA ASN A 399 6.65 4.66 1.78
C ASN A 399 6.41 5.52 3.02
N VAL A 400 5.35 5.21 3.78
CA VAL A 400 5.01 5.94 5.01
C VAL A 400 6.14 5.84 6.04
N PHE A 401 6.65 4.64 6.26
CA PHE A 401 7.71 4.41 7.23
C PHE A 401 9.05 4.97 6.74
N ASN A 402 9.41 4.78 5.48
CA ASN A 402 10.63 5.33 4.88
C ASN A 402 10.64 6.86 4.92
N MET A 403 9.48 7.51 4.72
CA MET A 403 9.33 8.96 4.88
C MET A 403 9.69 9.42 6.30
N HIS A 404 9.41 8.60 7.31
CA HIS A 404 9.70 8.86 8.72
C HIS A 404 11.05 8.29 9.18
N ARG A 405 11.93 7.92 8.26
CA ARG A 405 13.26 7.32 8.53
C ARG A 405 13.20 6.01 9.30
N ILE A 406 12.15 5.25 9.13
CA ILE A 406 12.06 3.88 9.60
C ILE A 406 12.31 2.99 8.39
N PRO A 407 13.45 2.28 8.33
CA PRO A 407 13.77 1.42 7.20
C PRO A 407 12.68 0.38 7.00
N ALA A 408 12.01 0.43 5.85
CA ALA A 408 10.86 -0.39 5.55
C ALA A 408 10.94 -1.00 4.16
N ILE A 409 10.39 -2.19 4.03
CA ILE A 409 10.36 -2.99 2.81
C ILE A 409 8.94 -3.45 2.48
N THR A 410 8.73 -3.88 1.25
CA THR A 410 7.59 -4.73 0.87
C THR A 410 8.10 -6.10 0.46
N THR A 411 7.44 -7.15 0.95
CA THR A 411 7.66 -8.55 0.55
C THR A 411 6.42 -9.38 0.88
N GLY A 412 6.21 -10.48 0.16
CA GLY A 412 5.12 -11.43 0.38
C GLY A 412 5.02 -12.46 -0.74
N PHE A 413 4.06 -13.34 -0.64
CA PHE A 413 3.87 -14.47 -1.55
C PHE A 413 3.45 -14.07 -2.98
N ALA A 414 3.17 -15.09 -3.81
CA ALA A 414 2.70 -14.92 -5.18
C ALA A 414 1.45 -14.04 -5.26
N ARG A 415 1.52 -12.93 -6.00
CA ARG A 415 0.42 -11.95 -6.05
C ARG A 415 -0.85 -12.54 -6.67
N TRP A 416 -0.72 -13.42 -7.65
CA TRP A 416 -1.86 -13.94 -8.36
C TRP A 416 -2.07 -15.44 -8.08
N ARG A 417 -3.26 -15.78 -7.57
CA ARG A 417 -3.71 -17.16 -7.34
C ARG A 417 -2.68 -17.99 -6.56
N PRO A 418 -2.29 -17.54 -5.36
CA PRO A 418 -1.35 -18.28 -4.53
C PRO A 418 -1.91 -19.65 -4.15
N THR A 419 -1.02 -20.58 -3.85
CA THR A 419 -1.36 -21.88 -3.29
C THR A 419 -1.41 -21.81 -1.76
N PRO A 420 -2.06 -22.78 -1.06
CA PRO A 420 -1.96 -22.92 0.38
C PRO A 420 -0.50 -22.94 0.87
N LYS A 421 0.38 -23.62 0.14
CA LYS A 421 1.81 -23.68 0.45
C LYS A 421 2.47 -22.29 0.42
N ASP A 422 2.11 -21.41 -0.52
CA ASP A 422 2.66 -20.05 -0.59
C ASP A 422 2.32 -19.25 0.67
N LEU A 423 1.13 -19.46 1.24
CA LEU A 423 0.73 -18.80 2.49
C LEU A 423 1.56 -19.33 3.67
N VAL A 424 1.73 -20.66 3.76
CA VAL A 424 2.55 -21.30 4.80
C VAL A 424 4.01 -20.83 4.71
N ASP A 425 4.59 -20.83 3.52
CA ASP A 425 5.96 -20.39 3.28
C ASP A 425 6.14 -18.92 3.66
N SER A 426 5.19 -18.06 3.29
CA SER A 426 5.23 -16.64 3.66
C SER A 426 5.12 -16.42 5.17
N ALA A 427 4.22 -17.15 5.85
CA ALA A 427 4.12 -17.09 7.30
C ALA A 427 5.42 -17.55 7.98
N LEU A 428 6.08 -18.57 7.46
CA LEU A 428 7.36 -19.05 7.97
C LEU A 428 8.47 -18.01 7.76
N VAL A 429 8.55 -17.40 6.58
CA VAL A 429 9.51 -16.30 6.29
C VAL A 429 9.28 -15.13 7.24
N TYR A 430 8.03 -14.72 7.46
CA TYR A 430 7.71 -13.62 8.38
C TYR A 430 8.08 -13.95 9.84
N ALA A 431 7.80 -15.17 10.29
CA ALA A 431 8.14 -15.61 11.65
C ALA A 431 9.65 -15.63 11.90
N LEU A 432 10.42 -16.22 10.97
CA LEU A 432 11.88 -16.25 11.06
C LEU A 432 12.49 -14.86 10.97
N THR A 433 11.95 -13.98 10.10
CA THR A 433 12.36 -12.58 10.02
C THR A 433 12.11 -11.84 11.33
N ALA A 434 10.94 -12.03 11.93
CA ALA A 434 10.62 -11.42 13.21
C ALA A 434 11.53 -11.92 14.33
N LEU A 435 11.83 -13.21 14.37
CA LEU A 435 12.79 -13.77 15.34
C LEU A 435 14.19 -13.22 15.14
N ALA A 436 14.66 -13.12 13.89
CA ALA A 436 15.97 -12.57 13.55
C ALA A 436 16.14 -11.10 13.96
N VAL A 437 15.10 -10.28 13.71
CA VAL A 437 15.12 -8.83 13.99
C VAL A 437 14.88 -8.53 15.47
N CYS A 438 13.81 -9.13 16.05
CA CYS A 438 13.43 -8.83 17.43
C CYS A 438 14.30 -9.55 18.47
N GLY A 439 14.96 -10.64 18.08
CA GLY A 439 15.75 -11.48 18.98
C GLY A 439 14.88 -12.29 19.93
N ARG A 440 15.49 -13.28 20.56
CA ARG A 440 14.85 -14.11 21.59
C ARG A 440 15.10 -13.50 22.96
N ALA A 441 14.06 -13.38 23.80
CA ALA A 441 14.22 -12.96 25.19
C ALA A 441 14.91 -14.07 25.99
N GLU A 442 15.89 -13.69 26.83
CA GLU A 442 16.45 -14.59 27.82
C GLU A 442 15.48 -14.76 28.98
N THR A 443 15.38 -15.97 29.51
CA THR A 443 14.45 -16.31 30.60
C THR A 443 14.65 -15.47 31.86
N ALA A 444 15.85 -14.93 32.08
CA ALA A 444 16.18 -14.05 33.23
C ALA A 444 15.57 -12.65 33.13
N ASP A 445 15.33 -12.12 31.90
CA ASP A 445 14.79 -10.77 31.70
C ASP A 445 13.26 -10.70 31.84
N ALA A 446 12.59 -11.83 31.70
CA ALA A 446 11.11 -11.91 31.79
C ALA A 446 10.60 -11.76 33.25
N GLU A 447 11.41 -12.10 34.24
CA GLU A 447 11.03 -12.07 35.66
C GLU A 447 11.26 -10.69 36.32
N ASN A 448 12.02 -9.79 35.71
CA ASN A 448 12.48 -8.56 36.34
C ASN A 448 11.73 -7.28 35.95
N ARG A 449 10.68 -7.35 35.15
CA ARG A 449 9.81 -6.19 34.88
C ARG A 449 8.61 -6.18 35.82
N ALA A 450 8.81 -5.67 37.03
CA ALA A 450 7.68 -5.14 37.77
C ALA A 450 6.97 -4.06 36.91
N PRO A 451 5.64 -4.04 36.83
CA PRO A 451 4.94 -2.92 36.19
C PRO A 451 5.46 -1.63 36.81
N PRO A 452 5.63 -0.56 36.00
CA PRO A 452 6.06 0.72 36.54
C PRO A 452 5.06 1.11 37.65
N VAL A 453 5.56 1.23 38.85
CA VAL A 453 4.81 1.85 39.95
C VAL A 453 4.75 3.31 39.56
N TYR A 454 3.63 3.74 39.01
CA TYR A 454 3.33 5.17 38.90
C TYR A 454 3.22 5.66 40.32
N GLY A 455 4.30 6.27 40.86
CA GLY A 455 4.26 7.05 42.07
C GLY A 455 3.17 8.12 41.91
N ASP A 456 2.66 8.57 43.06
CA ASP A 456 1.59 9.56 43.14
C ASP A 456 1.72 10.63 42.08
N ASN A 457 0.63 10.86 41.33
CA ASN A 457 0.52 11.82 40.26
C ASN A 457 1.12 13.17 40.67
N PRO A 458 2.29 13.62 40.13
CA PRO A 458 2.88 14.90 40.50
C PRO A 458 2.03 16.12 40.08
N PHE A 459 0.93 15.88 39.37
CA PHE A 459 -0.05 16.87 38.93
C PHE A 459 -1.41 16.70 39.62
N GLY A 460 -1.45 15.99 40.76
CA GLY A 460 -2.62 15.88 41.62
C GLY A 460 -3.03 17.23 42.16
N GLY A 461 -3.88 17.92 41.38
CA GLY A 461 -4.73 18.96 41.89
C GLY A 461 -6.06 18.36 42.33
N GLU A 462 -6.56 18.74 43.47
CA GLU A 462 -7.89 18.43 44.03
C GLU A 462 -9.02 18.69 43.04
#